data_e6ce5666afb9e2ec7a39952af03464fd
#
_entry.id   e6ce5666afb9e2ec7a39952af03464fd
#
_cell.length_a   1.000
_cell.length_b   1.000
_cell.length_c   1.000
_cell.angle_alpha   90.00
_cell.angle_beta   90.00
_cell.angle_gamma   90.00
#
_symmetry.space_group_name_H-M   'P 1'
#
loop_
_entity.id
_entity.type
_entity.pdbx_description
1 polymer ?
#
loop_
_entity_poly.entity_id
_entity_poly.type
_entity_poly.pdbx_seq_one_letter_code
_entity_poly.pdbx_strand_id
1 'polypeptide(L)'
;MRPARTFLSRSLLAAAACSVAGLPAAAQTLEVPLYLSRPVQPRIEAGAYRCAPPQQPAVRAAWEVLRGYGETDFSCGNAFVDYLETSSPLPDAGPDAFAKANRQILAARAEVLLTNMDFYPEPDAPTWALLDTLAGLYRRVQAGGQAAYPQGMSVRLHLGGYPLPQRPPRWIAAELAEGLLERGVPLRDAALGWDVRLAHYRLTPYSHIKMQVVDGREVTVAGYGYGQNWLPSGGRVNDLGLTMRGPVAQNAAAAFADLWSLSDELSCPAGTQATEVRGRCTWWPAAPLIRPPLARGVVQAGDSAALLLYRRSGYLQADAAHLALFGAARRQIDLLQTSLSTQLNCLALEPWPDICRGMPLPPYFSALLDAMGRGVRVRVLTMGGKVEGLQNRTGVLILRRAAQERGLAHLLDVRATTYPMHTKALLVDGEAALTGSMNFHFSAWGQAGLGEAALLTDDPLAVRWLQRRFDADWQARSRPFVTNPGAANLE
;
A
#
# COMPACT_ATOMS: atom_id res chain seq x y z
N MET A 1 7.65 32.75 -29.30
CA MET A 1 8.49 31.55 -29.21
C MET A 1 9.49 31.75 -28.06
N ARG A 2 9.25 31.18 -26.90
CA ARG A 2 10.20 31.12 -25.75
C ARG A 2 10.50 29.66 -25.52
N PRO A 3 11.74 29.26 -25.26
CA PRO A 3 12.10 27.86 -25.09
C PRO A 3 11.61 27.33 -23.75
N ALA A 4 11.02 26.13 -23.79
CA ALA A 4 10.61 25.36 -22.62
C ALA A 4 11.85 25.00 -21.78
N ARG A 5 11.89 25.50 -20.55
CA ARG A 5 12.87 25.06 -19.55
C ARG A 5 12.44 23.70 -18.99
N THR A 6 13.19 22.70 -19.37
CA THR A 6 13.15 21.36 -18.75
C THR A 6 13.54 21.49 -17.28
N PHE A 7 12.57 21.44 -16.38
CA PHE A 7 12.81 21.23 -14.96
C PHE A 7 13.11 19.75 -14.74
N LEU A 8 14.38 19.38 -14.79
CA LEU A 8 14.86 18.14 -14.18
C LEU A 8 14.68 18.27 -12.66
N SER A 9 13.75 17.51 -12.12
CA SER A 9 13.52 17.41 -10.68
C SER A 9 14.76 16.85 -9.98
N ARG A 10 15.53 17.72 -9.34
CA ARG A 10 16.58 17.37 -8.38
C ARG A 10 15.94 17.03 -7.02
N SER A 11 15.20 15.97 -6.95
CA SER A 11 14.57 15.52 -5.70
C SER A 11 14.94 14.09 -5.33
N LEU A 12 16.24 13.75 -5.40
CA LEU A 12 16.70 12.41 -4.99
C LEU A 12 18.19 12.39 -4.62
N LEU A 13 18.60 13.29 -3.71
CA LEU A 13 19.93 13.18 -3.07
C LEU A 13 19.93 13.96 -1.76
N ALA A 14 19.14 13.50 -0.81
CA ALA A 14 19.34 13.79 0.61
C ALA A 14 19.32 12.46 1.36
N ALA A 15 20.16 11.51 0.95
CA ALA A 15 20.66 10.51 1.88
C ALA A 15 21.64 11.25 2.78
N ALA A 16 21.17 11.65 3.96
CA ALA A 16 22.02 12.17 5.00
C ALA A 16 23.10 11.12 5.30
N ALA A 17 24.33 11.39 4.87
CA ALA A 17 25.52 10.72 5.36
C ALA A 17 25.69 11.14 6.82
N CYS A 18 25.02 10.48 7.75
CA CYS A 18 25.43 10.48 9.15
C CYS A 18 26.70 9.65 9.23
N SER A 19 27.82 10.31 9.36
CA SER A 19 29.09 9.73 9.80
C SER A 19 28.88 9.09 11.17
N VAL A 20 28.72 7.76 11.19
CA VAL A 20 28.70 6.96 12.42
C VAL A 20 30.16 6.65 12.75
N ALA A 21 30.80 7.55 13.51
CA ALA A 21 31.99 7.22 14.26
C ALA A 21 31.60 6.26 15.38
N GLY A 22 32.20 5.06 15.37
CA GLY A 22 32.42 4.12 16.43
C GLY A 22 31.47 4.12 17.63
N LEU A 23 30.35 3.40 17.56
CA LEU A 23 29.66 2.91 18.73
C LEU A 23 29.81 1.38 18.79
N PRO A 24 30.15 0.80 19.95
CA PRO A 24 30.27 -0.65 20.09
C PRO A 24 28.89 -1.29 19.84
N ALA A 25 28.90 -2.44 19.15
CA ALA A 25 27.74 -3.27 18.89
C ALA A 25 27.22 -3.90 20.18
N ALA A 26 26.61 -3.12 21.04
CA ALA A 26 25.63 -3.60 21.99
C ALA A 26 24.30 -3.56 21.25
N ALA A 27 23.82 -4.69 20.81
CA ALA A 27 22.44 -4.87 20.37
C ALA A 27 21.54 -4.60 21.58
N GLN A 28 21.28 -3.32 21.85
CA GLN A 28 20.16 -2.94 22.69
C GLN A 28 18.92 -3.33 21.88
N THR A 29 18.33 -4.45 22.25
CA THR A 29 16.93 -4.74 21.95
C THR A 29 16.16 -3.59 22.59
N LEU A 30 15.84 -2.56 21.80
CA LEU A 30 14.84 -1.57 22.17
C LEU A 30 13.57 -2.41 22.43
N GLU A 31 13.22 -2.61 23.70
CA GLU A 31 11.93 -3.16 24.07
C GLU A 31 10.88 -2.18 23.53
N VAL A 32 10.29 -2.54 22.40
CA VAL A 32 9.14 -1.81 21.84
C VAL A 32 8.04 -1.95 22.88
N PRO A 33 7.49 -0.85 23.41
CA PRO A 33 6.42 -0.94 24.39
C PRO A 33 5.31 -1.88 23.89
N LEU A 34 4.83 -2.77 24.74
CA LEU A 34 3.85 -3.82 24.40
C LEU A 34 2.62 -3.30 23.67
N TYR A 35 2.19 -2.05 23.93
CA TYR A 35 1.07 -1.42 23.23
C TYR A 35 1.36 -1.10 21.73
N LEU A 36 2.63 -1.03 21.31
CA LEU A 36 3.02 -0.86 19.91
C LEU A 36 3.11 -2.18 19.16
N SER A 37 3.11 -3.32 19.85
CA SER A 37 3.29 -4.65 19.26
C SER A 37 1.99 -5.32 18.79
N ARG A 38 0.81 -4.79 19.18
CA ARG A 38 -0.48 -5.37 18.79
C ARG A 38 -1.39 -4.29 18.20
N PRO A 39 -1.96 -4.50 17.01
CA PRO A 39 -3.02 -3.65 16.48
C PRO A 39 -4.23 -3.61 17.42
N VAL A 40 -4.94 -2.49 17.43
CA VAL A 40 -6.22 -2.40 18.13
C VAL A 40 -7.21 -3.32 17.44
N GLN A 41 -7.57 -4.40 18.09
CA GLN A 41 -8.57 -5.32 17.55
C GLN A 41 -9.95 -4.65 17.56
N PRO A 42 -10.74 -4.76 16.48
CA PRO A 42 -12.12 -4.30 16.53
C PRO A 42 -12.85 -5.13 17.59
N ARG A 43 -13.47 -4.46 18.57
CA ARG A 43 -14.48 -5.13 19.41
C ARG A 43 -15.71 -5.36 18.54
N ILE A 44 -15.72 -6.44 17.82
CA ILE A 44 -16.93 -6.97 17.23
C ILE A 44 -17.54 -7.78 18.36
N GLU A 45 -18.78 -7.49 18.71
CA GLU A 45 -19.56 -8.39 19.54
C GLU A 45 -19.51 -9.74 18.82
N ALA A 46 -18.75 -10.66 19.37
CA ALA A 46 -18.37 -11.90 18.75
C ALA A 46 -19.53 -12.90 18.79
N GLY A 47 -20.62 -12.57 18.13
CA GLY A 47 -21.57 -13.52 17.62
C GLY A 47 -20.90 -14.25 16.47
N ALA A 48 -19.92 -15.09 16.81
CA ALA A 48 -19.49 -16.24 16.04
C ALA A 48 -19.38 -16.11 14.50
N TYR A 49 -18.74 -15.05 13.95
CA TYR A 49 -18.26 -15.12 12.57
C TYR A 49 -17.07 -16.10 12.57
N ARG A 50 -17.24 -17.24 11.90
CA ARG A 50 -16.21 -18.28 11.79
C ARG A 50 -16.05 -18.68 10.34
N CYS A 51 -14.82 -18.72 9.87
CA CYS A 51 -14.47 -19.19 8.55
C CYS A 51 -13.91 -20.63 8.61
N ALA A 52 -14.26 -21.43 7.61
CA ALA A 52 -13.49 -22.64 7.32
C ALA A 52 -12.12 -22.21 6.72
N PRO A 53 -11.07 -23.01 6.92
CA PRO A 53 -9.77 -22.76 6.31
C PRO A 53 -9.89 -22.60 4.79
N PRO A 54 -9.20 -21.62 4.18
CA PRO A 54 -9.18 -21.48 2.73
C PRO A 54 -8.74 -22.76 2.01
N GLN A 55 -9.30 -23.01 0.83
CA GLN A 55 -9.01 -24.21 0.06
C GLN A 55 -7.63 -24.17 -0.56
N GLN A 56 -7.21 -23.01 -1.07
CA GLN A 56 -5.95 -22.85 -1.78
C GLN A 56 -4.76 -22.88 -0.79
N PRO A 57 -3.74 -23.73 -1.02
CA PRO A 57 -2.65 -23.93 -0.08
C PRO A 57 -1.90 -22.65 0.29
N ALA A 58 -1.63 -21.78 -0.68
CA ALA A 58 -0.93 -20.52 -0.45
C ALA A 58 -1.76 -19.58 0.43
N VAL A 59 -3.06 -19.42 0.14
CA VAL A 59 -3.98 -18.58 0.94
C VAL A 59 -4.15 -19.16 2.35
N ARG A 60 -4.24 -20.48 2.47
CA ARG A 60 -4.32 -21.18 3.77
C ARG A 60 -3.09 -20.93 4.61
N ALA A 61 -1.89 -21.00 4.04
CA ALA A 61 -0.65 -20.75 4.77
C ALA A 61 -0.59 -19.32 5.34
N ALA A 62 -1.00 -18.32 4.55
CA ALA A 62 -1.11 -16.96 5.03
C ALA A 62 -2.20 -16.83 6.13
N TRP A 63 -3.36 -17.47 5.95
CA TRP A 63 -4.45 -17.48 6.93
C TRP A 63 -4.01 -18.06 8.28
N GLU A 64 -3.23 -19.14 8.30
CA GLU A 64 -2.68 -19.72 9.51
C GLU A 64 -1.76 -18.73 10.26
N VAL A 65 -0.95 -17.96 9.51
CA VAL A 65 -0.13 -16.88 10.08
C VAL A 65 -1.01 -15.83 10.74
N LEU A 66 -2.02 -15.31 10.03
CA LEU A 66 -2.91 -14.26 10.57
C LEU A 66 -3.60 -14.72 11.85
N ARG A 67 -4.07 -15.95 11.87
CA ARG A 67 -4.67 -16.55 13.08
C ARG A 67 -3.68 -16.64 14.23
N GLY A 68 -2.42 -16.95 13.96
CA GLY A 68 -1.35 -16.96 14.96
C GLY A 68 -1.10 -15.58 15.58
N TYR A 69 -1.37 -14.51 14.85
CA TYR A 69 -1.35 -13.13 15.36
C TYR A 69 -2.60 -12.74 16.15
N GLY A 70 -3.61 -13.60 16.22
CA GLY A 70 -4.82 -13.40 17.00
C GLY A 70 -5.83 -12.44 16.37
N GLU A 71 -5.80 -12.25 15.06
CA GLU A 71 -6.78 -11.45 14.34
C GLU A 71 -8.15 -12.15 14.27
N THR A 72 -9.22 -11.34 14.23
CA THR A 72 -10.56 -11.86 13.96
C THR A 72 -10.60 -12.38 12.53
N ASP A 73 -11.13 -13.59 12.37
CA ASP A 73 -11.17 -14.29 11.09
C ASP A 73 -12.32 -13.80 10.21
N PHE A 74 -12.04 -12.85 9.33
CA PHE A 74 -12.94 -12.34 8.29
C PHE A 74 -12.54 -12.83 6.89
N SER A 75 -11.84 -13.95 6.81
CA SER A 75 -11.27 -14.44 5.55
C SER A 75 -12.31 -14.95 4.56
N CYS A 76 -13.47 -15.42 4.98
CA CYS A 76 -14.49 -15.97 4.10
C CYS A 76 -15.64 -14.99 3.80
N GLY A 77 -16.46 -15.31 2.81
CA GLY A 77 -17.63 -14.50 2.46
C GLY A 77 -17.29 -13.24 1.66
N ASN A 78 -16.14 -13.21 1.03
CA ASN A 78 -15.67 -12.07 0.26
C ASN A 78 -15.89 -12.28 -1.24
N ALA A 79 -15.88 -11.18 -2.01
CA ALA A 79 -15.95 -11.18 -3.46
C ALA A 79 -15.00 -10.13 -4.05
N PHE A 80 -14.40 -10.46 -5.18
CA PHE A 80 -13.68 -9.51 -6.00
C PHE A 80 -14.62 -8.46 -6.59
N VAL A 81 -14.20 -7.20 -6.57
CA VAL A 81 -14.92 -6.08 -7.20
C VAL A 81 -14.22 -5.63 -8.46
N ASP A 82 -12.96 -5.18 -8.32
CA ASP A 82 -12.20 -4.63 -9.45
C ASP A 82 -10.70 -4.51 -9.12
N TYR A 83 -9.91 -4.42 -10.18
CA TYR A 83 -8.57 -3.82 -10.10
C TYR A 83 -8.64 -2.34 -10.51
N LEU A 84 -8.05 -1.49 -9.67
CA LEU A 84 -7.90 -0.07 -9.94
C LEU A 84 -6.50 0.15 -10.50
N GLU A 85 -6.41 0.51 -11.76
CA GLU A 85 -5.13 0.68 -12.46
C GLU A 85 -4.89 2.15 -12.79
N THR A 86 -3.72 2.68 -12.38
CA THR A 86 -3.26 4.01 -12.79
C THR A 86 -2.56 3.91 -14.13
N SER A 87 -2.74 4.91 -15.02
CA SER A 87 -1.99 5.04 -16.28
C SER A 87 -1.72 3.70 -16.98
N SER A 88 -2.79 2.94 -17.23
CA SER A 88 -2.67 1.61 -17.87
C SER A 88 -1.88 1.69 -19.18
N PRO A 89 -0.91 0.79 -19.41
CA PRO A 89 -0.24 0.67 -20.69
C PRO A 89 -1.11 -0.02 -21.77
N LEU A 90 -2.33 -0.47 -21.41
CA LEU A 90 -3.26 -1.09 -22.35
C LEU A 90 -4.06 -0.03 -23.11
N PRO A 91 -4.26 -0.20 -24.44
CA PRO A 91 -4.98 0.78 -25.26
C PRO A 91 -6.45 0.94 -24.88
N ASP A 92 -7.09 -0.11 -24.36
CA ASP A 92 -8.51 -0.14 -23.98
C ASP A 92 -8.72 0.02 -22.47
N ALA A 93 -7.83 0.77 -21.82
CA ALA A 93 -7.94 1.03 -20.40
C ALA A 93 -9.25 1.76 -20.07
N GLY A 94 -10.05 1.17 -19.20
CA GLY A 94 -11.26 1.80 -18.66
C GLY A 94 -10.94 3.03 -17.80
N PRO A 95 -11.91 3.56 -17.04
CA PRO A 95 -11.70 4.69 -16.14
C PRO A 95 -10.51 4.44 -15.21
N ASP A 96 -9.71 5.48 -14.98
CA ASP A 96 -8.53 5.37 -14.13
C ASP A 96 -8.87 5.00 -12.67
N ALA A 97 -7.84 4.64 -11.92
CA ALA A 97 -7.96 4.21 -10.53
C ALA A 97 -8.68 5.25 -9.65
N PHE A 98 -8.39 6.54 -9.83
CA PHE A 98 -8.94 7.61 -8.99
C PHE A 98 -10.43 7.83 -9.28
N ALA A 99 -10.84 7.78 -10.54
CA ALA A 99 -12.25 7.88 -10.91
C ALA A 99 -13.06 6.71 -10.32
N LYS A 100 -12.49 5.49 -10.28
CA LYS A 100 -13.11 4.32 -9.66
C LYS A 100 -13.18 4.47 -8.14
N ALA A 101 -12.08 4.84 -7.48
CA ALA A 101 -12.02 5.07 -6.02
C ALA A 101 -13.00 6.17 -5.58
N ASN A 102 -13.06 7.28 -6.33
CA ASN A 102 -13.97 8.39 -6.05
C ASN A 102 -15.45 7.98 -6.17
N ARG A 103 -15.80 7.10 -7.14
CA ARG A 103 -17.17 6.54 -7.21
C ARG A 103 -17.52 5.71 -5.99
N GLN A 104 -16.59 4.93 -5.45
CA GLN A 104 -16.79 4.17 -4.21
C GLN A 104 -17.07 5.11 -3.03
N ILE A 105 -16.28 6.19 -2.89
CA ILE A 105 -16.50 7.22 -1.85
C ILE A 105 -17.89 7.86 -1.99
N LEU A 106 -18.28 8.24 -3.22
CA LEU A 106 -19.61 8.81 -3.46
C LEU A 106 -20.75 7.84 -3.11
N ALA A 107 -20.52 6.53 -3.16
CA ALA A 107 -21.53 5.53 -2.80
C ALA A 107 -21.65 5.29 -1.29
N ALA A 108 -20.77 5.87 -0.47
CA ALA A 108 -20.76 5.69 0.99
C ALA A 108 -22.08 6.08 1.64
N ARG A 109 -22.46 5.36 2.71
CA ARG A 109 -23.70 5.55 3.49
C ARG A 109 -23.46 5.90 4.95
N ALA A 110 -22.27 5.59 5.49
CA ALA A 110 -21.98 5.82 6.91
C ALA A 110 -20.52 6.22 7.15
N GLU A 111 -19.57 5.64 6.40
CA GLU A 111 -18.15 5.79 6.72
C GLU A 111 -17.25 5.75 5.49
N VAL A 112 -16.26 6.64 5.47
CA VAL A 112 -15.09 6.58 4.59
C VAL A 112 -13.83 6.66 5.44
N LEU A 113 -12.99 5.63 5.38
CA LEU A 113 -11.66 5.61 5.97
C LEU A 113 -10.64 5.59 4.83
N LEU A 114 -9.81 6.60 4.74
CA LEU A 114 -8.79 6.73 3.69
C LEU A 114 -7.43 7.01 4.31
N THR A 115 -6.49 6.09 4.13
CA THR A 115 -5.08 6.30 4.46
C THR A 115 -4.23 6.30 3.20
N ASN A 116 -3.31 7.24 3.13
CA ASN A 116 -2.29 7.28 2.08
C ASN A 116 -0.96 7.76 2.66
N MET A 117 0.14 7.36 2.03
CA MET A 117 1.46 7.83 2.42
C MET A 117 1.51 9.34 2.38
N ASP A 118 0.96 9.94 1.31
CA ASP A 118 0.91 11.37 1.10
C ASP A 118 -0.24 11.77 0.16
N PHE A 119 -0.71 13.02 0.30
CA PHE A 119 -1.68 13.66 -0.57
C PHE A 119 -1.00 14.91 -1.16
N TYR A 120 -0.60 14.81 -2.40
CA TYR A 120 0.14 15.90 -3.06
C TYR A 120 -0.81 17.02 -3.48
N PRO A 121 -0.66 18.24 -2.95
CA PRO A 121 -1.50 19.38 -3.31
C PRO A 121 -0.98 20.15 -4.53
N GLU A 122 -0.39 19.44 -5.49
CA GLU A 122 0.07 20.03 -6.75
C GLU A 122 -1.11 20.33 -7.67
N PRO A 123 -1.01 21.32 -8.56
CA PRO A 123 -2.04 21.56 -9.56
C PRO A 123 -2.35 20.27 -10.34
N ASP A 124 -3.64 20.02 -10.60
CA ASP A 124 -4.13 18.83 -11.31
C ASP A 124 -3.86 17.48 -10.62
N ALA A 125 -3.39 17.46 -9.36
CA ALA A 125 -3.21 16.21 -8.63
C ALA A 125 -4.56 15.54 -8.31
N PRO A 126 -4.60 14.20 -8.23
CA PRO A 126 -5.79 13.45 -7.83
C PRO A 126 -6.36 13.86 -6.46
N THR A 127 -5.54 14.47 -5.62
CA THR A 127 -5.94 15.05 -4.33
C THR A 127 -7.13 16.01 -4.48
N TRP A 128 -7.11 16.89 -5.48
CA TRP A 128 -8.20 17.87 -5.68
C TRP A 128 -9.49 17.19 -6.13
N ALA A 129 -9.42 16.19 -7.01
CA ALA A 129 -10.56 15.39 -7.41
C ALA A 129 -11.16 14.60 -6.21
N LEU A 130 -10.34 14.19 -5.26
CA LEU A 130 -10.81 13.61 -3.99
C LEU A 130 -11.60 14.64 -3.18
N LEU A 131 -11.08 15.87 -3.01
CA LEU A 131 -11.79 16.93 -2.28
C LEU A 131 -13.12 17.32 -2.95
N ASP A 132 -13.16 17.38 -4.29
CA ASP A 132 -14.40 17.59 -5.05
C ASP A 132 -15.39 16.44 -4.85
N THR A 133 -14.89 15.21 -4.74
CA THR A 133 -15.67 14.01 -4.43
C THR A 133 -16.29 14.09 -3.04
N LEU A 134 -15.52 14.49 -2.03
CA LEU A 134 -16.01 14.69 -0.66
C LEU A 134 -17.03 15.83 -0.58
N ALA A 135 -16.83 16.89 -1.37
CA ALA A 135 -17.84 17.95 -1.50
C ALA A 135 -19.14 17.43 -2.15
N GLY A 136 -19.03 16.56 -3.16
CA GLY A 136 -20.16 15.85 -3.73
C GLY A 136 -20.88 14.96 -2.73
N LEU A 137 -20.13 14.22 -1.91
CA LEU A 137 -20.68 13.39 -0.84
C LEU A 137 -21.41 14.24 0.23
N TYR A 138 -20.82 15.36 0.67
CA TYR A 138 -21.45 16.28 1.60
C TYR A 138 -22.80 16.80 1.07
N ARG A 139 -22.84 17.27 -0.20
CA ARG A 139 -24.10 17.70 -0.83
C ARG A 139 -25.15 16.58 -0.88
N ARG A 140 -24.73 15.33 -1.10
CA ARG A 140 -25.65 14.17 -1.04
C ARG A 140 -26.18 13.91 0.37
N VAL A 141 -25.35 14.06 1.39
CA VAL A 141 -25.78 13.98 2.80
C VAL A 141 -26.78 15.08 3.12
N GLN A 142 -26.52 16.31 2.68
CA GLN A 142 -27.46 17.43 2.83
C GLN A 142 -28.82 17.14 2.15
N ALA A 143 -28.80 16.70 0.90
CA ALA A 143 -30.02 16.43 0.15
C ALA A 143 -30.80 15.21 0.67
N GLY A 144 -30.12 14.17 1.15
CA GLY A 144 -30.71 12.93 1.64
C GLY A 144 -31.16 13.00 3.11
N GLY A 145 -30.55 13.88 3.88
CA GLY A 145 -30.84 14.07 5.30
C GLY A 145 -30.76 12.77 6.12
N GLN A 146 -31.40 12.77 7.28
CA GLN A 146 -31.44 11.60 8.17
C GLN A 146 -32.15 10.36 7.57
N ALA A 147 -33.04 10.54 6.60
CA ALA A 147 -33.70 9.43 5.94
C ALA A 147 -32.73 8.53 5.15
N ALA A 148 -31.78 9.14 4.42
CA ALA A 148 -30.77 8.41 3.66
C ALA A 148 -29.49 8.15 4.47
N TYR A 149 -29.20 8.96 5.48
CA TYR A 149 -28.01 8.90 6.34
C TYR A 149 -28.40 8.92 7.82
N PRO A 150 -29.06 7.85 8.33
CA PRO A 150 -29.63 7.84 9.69
C PRO A 150 -28.57 7.94 10.80
N GLN A 151 -27.30 7.68 10.49
CA GLN A 151 -26.17 7.78 11.43
C GLN A 151 -25.19 8.89 11.04
N GLY A 152 -25.59 9.76 10.10
CA GLY A 152 -24.69 10.75 9.51
C GLY A 152 -23.62 10.12 8.61
N MET A 153 -22.52 10.85 8.41
CA MET A 153 -21.39 10.43 7.61
C MET A 153 -20.08 10.71 8.33
N SER A 154 -19.26 9.68 8.52
CA SER A 154 -17.94 9.76 9.13
C SER A 154 -16.85 9.66 8.04
N VAL A 155 -16.02 10.68 7.90
CA VAL A 155 -14.88 10.67 6.98
C VAL A 155 -13.59 10.82 7.77
N ARG A 156 -12.64 9.93 7.53
CA ARG A 156 -11.31 9.94 8.18
C ARG A 156 -10.23 9.93 7.11
N LEU A 157 -9.45 11.01 7.06
CA LEU A 157 -8.30 11.15 6.17
C LEU A 157 -7.03 11.01 6.99
N HIS A 158 -6.22 10.03 6.68
CA HIS A 158 -4.99 9.72 7.39
C HIS A 158 -3.78 9.82 6.47
N LEU A 159 -2.77 10.60 6.89
CA LEU A 159 -1.50 10.77 6.20
C LEU A 159 -0.46 9.86 6.84
N GLY A 160 0.28 9.13 6.02
CA GLY A 160 1.30 8.18 6.47
C GLY A 160 2.51 8.79 7.14
N GLY A 161 2.69 10.11 7.07
CA GLY A 161 3.77 10.80 7.77
C GLY A 161 5.09 10.83 6.99
N TYR A 162 5.06 10.67 5.66
CA TYR A 162 6.27 10.74 4.83
C TYR A 162 7.01 12.07 5.04
N PRO A 163 8.30 12.02 5.43
CA PRO A 163 9.04 13.23 5.80
C PRO A 163 9.55 13.97 4.55
N LEU A 164 8.71 14.82 3.96
CA LEU A 164 9.15 15.75 2.93
C LEU A 164 9.74 17.00 3.60
N PRO A 165 11.03 17.35 3.37
CA PRO A 165 11.66 18.49 4.04
C PRO A 165 10.95 19.82 3.77
N GLN A 166 10.32 19.96 2.61
CA GLN A 166 9.65 21.19 2.18
C GLN A 166 8.16 21.23 2.54
N ARG A 167 7.54 20.07 2.86
CA ARG A 167 6.12 19.93 3.16
C ARG A 167 5.90 18.89 4.25
N PRO A 168 5.98 19.29 5.53
CA PRO A 168 5.67 18.39 6.63
C PRO A 168 4.24 17.85 6.55
N PRO A 169 3.95 16.61 6.98
CA PRO A 169 2.63 16.01 6.95
C PRO A 169 1.52 16.87 7.57
N ARG A 170 1.85 17.63 8.63
CA ARG A 170 0.93 18.59 9.26
C ARG A 170 0.48 19.70 8.31
N TRP A 171 1.35 20.18 7.44
CA TRP A 171 1.01 21.21 6.47
C TRP A 171 0.07 20.66 5.40
N ILE A 172 0.35 19.45 4.91
CA ILE A 172 -0.51 18.79 3.92
C ILE A 172 -1.91 18.54 4.49
N ALA A 173 -2.02 18.08 5.74
CA ALA A 173 -3.32 17.90 6.38
C ALA A 173 -4.06 19.23 6.57
N ALA A 174 -3.36 20.32 6.89
CA ALA A 174 -3.95 21.66 6.92
C ALA A 174 -4.46 22.10 5.54
N GLU A 175 -3.66 21.88 4.46
CA GLU A 175 -4.07 22.16 3.08
C GLU A 175 -5.31 21.36 2.64
N LEU A 176 -5.44 20.11 3.06
CA LEU A 176 -6.65 19.31 2.81
C LEU A 176 -7.87 19.91 3.55
N ALA A 177 -7.69 20.35 4.80
CA ALA A 177 -8.77 21.00 5.56
C ALA A 177 -9.16 22.34 4.92
N GLU A 178 -8.18 23.17 4.52
CA GLU A 178 -8.38 24.42 3.78
C GLU A 178 -9.19 24.15 2.50
N GLY A 179 -8.75 23.18 1.69
CA GLY A 179 -9.39 22.83 0.42
C GLY A 179 -10.82 22.28 0.59
N LEU A 180 -11.17 21.60 1.67
CA LEU A 180 -12.54 21.19 1.99
C LEU A 180 -13.39 22.42 2.32
N LEU A 181 -12.90 23.29 3.20
CA LEU A 181 -13.60 24.51 3.61
C LEU A 181 -13.84 25.46 2.44
N GLU A 182 -12.88 25.64 1.54
CA GLU A 182 -13.02 26.42 0.30
C GLU A 182 -14.12 25.88 -0.62
N ARG A 183 -14.40 24.58 -0.57
CA ARG A 183 -15.49 23.90 -1.30
C ARG A 183 -16.83 23.95 -0.57
N GLY A 184 -16.92 24.69 0.53
CA GLY A 184 -18.12 24.77 1.36
C GLY A 184 -18.40 23.51 2.17
N VAL A 185 -17.41 22.65 2.38
CA VAL A 185 -17.52 21.44 3.20
C VAL A 185 -17.01 21.74 4.60
N PRO A 186 -17.89 21.88 5.61
CA PRO A 186 -17.45 22.04 6.99
C PRO A 186 -16.76 20.75 7.47
N LEU A 187 -15.78 20.90 8.38
CA LEU A 187 -15.18 19.71 9.01
C LEU A 187 -16.19 19.00 9.91
N ARG A 188 -17.16 19.73 10.46
CA ARG A 188 -18.28 19.19 11.26
C ARG A 188 -19.58 19.90 10.95
N ASP A 189 -20.63 19.12 10.80
CA ASP A 189 -22.03 19.59 10.75
C ASP A 189 -22.88 18.66 11.62
N ALA A 190 -23.13 19.08 12.86
CA ALA A 190 -23.85 18.28 13.85
C ALA A 190 -25.32 18.03 13.45
N ALA A 191 -25.95 18.93 12.69
CA ALA A 191 -27.32 18.77 12.24
C ALA A 191 -27.48 17.61 11.26
N LEU A 192 -26.44 17.35 10.45
CA LEU A 192 -26.40 16.28 9.48
C LEU A 192 -25.66 15.03 9.98
N GLY A 193 -25.02 15.09 11.15
CA GLY A 193 -24.12 14.05 11.61
C GLY A 193 -22.87 13.89 10.72
N TRP A 194 -22.49 14.96 10.00
CA TRP A 194 -21.29 14.99 9.19
C TRP A 194 -20.05 15.28 10.04
N ASP A 195 -19.02 14.42 9.96
CA ASP A 195 -17.79 14.56 10.74
C ASP A 195 -16.56 14.13 9.91
N VAL A 196 -15.78 15.11 9.45
CA VAL A 196 -14.50 14.90 8.76
C VAL A 196 -13.38 15.16 9.74
N ARG A 197 -12.45 14.21 9.85
CA ARG A 197 -11.24 14.37 10.65
C ARG A 197 -10.01 14.02 9.83
N LEU A 198 -8.93 14.73 10.11
CA LEU A 198 -7.63 14.55 9.46
C LEU A 198 -6.60 14.22 10.53
N ALA A 199 -5.77 13.21 10.27
CA ALA A 199 -4.68 12.84 11.16
C ALA A 199 -3.42 12.50 10.37
N HIS A 200 -2.26 12.64 11.00
CA HIS A 200 -1.01 12.16 10.44
C HIS A 200 -0.31 11.18 11.38
N TYR A 201 0.28 10.16 10.80
CA TYR A 201 1.07 9.17 11.53
C TYR A 201 2.31 9.80 12.14
N ARG A 202 2.55 9.57 13.44
CA ARG A 202 3.62 10.25 14.18
C ARG A 202 4.87 9.40 14.43
N LEU A 203 4.80 8.10 14.13
CA LEU A 203 5.93 7.21 14.40
C LEU A 203 6.92 7.19 13.23
N THR A 204 8.15 6.82 13.56
CA THR A 204 9.22 6.51 12.60
C THR A 204 9.53 5.02 12.71
N PRO A 205 9.59 4.30 11.58
CA PRO A 205 9.39 4.75 10.21
C PRO A 205 7.92 5.06 9.89
N TYR A 206 7.69 5.90 8.88
CA TYR A 206 6.36 6.33 8.45
C TYR A 206 5.49 5.18 7.89
N SER A 207 4.19 5.43 7.73
CA SER A 207 3.27 4.49 7.08
C SER A 207 3.26 4.68 5.57
N HIS A 208 3.56 3.61 4.82
CA HIS A 208 3.51 3.58 3.36
C HIS A 208 2.21 2.97 2.82
N ILE A 209 1.22 2.76 3.69
CA ILE A 209 -0.07 2.17 3.34
C ILE A 209 -0.89 3.12 2.47
N LYS A 210 -1.54 2.56 1.44
CA LYS A 210 -2.55 3.20 0.61
C LYS A 210 -3.79 2.34 0.63
N MET A 211 -4.78 2.75 1.42
CA MET A 211 -5.96 1.94 1.67
C MET A 211 -7.21 2.82 1.84
N GLN A 212 -8.30 2.39 1.22
CA GLN A 212 -9.63 2.99 1.33
C GLN A 212 -10.61 1.93 1.83
N VAL A 213 -11.38 2.28 2.86
CA VAL A 213 -12.48 1.44 3.36
C VAL A 213 -13.76 2.24 3.28
N VAL A 214 -14.81 1.67 2.69
CA VAL A 214 -16.13 2.31 2.57
C VAL A 214 -17.15 1.45 3.33
N ASP A 215 -17.83 2.08 4.28
CA ASP A 215 -18.90 1.49 5.11
C ASP A 215 -18.50 0.20 5.84
N GLY A 216 -17.19 -0.07 5.99
CA GLY A 216 -16.70 -1.34 6.52
C GLY A 216 -17.12 -2.57 5.71
N ARG A 217 -17.48 -2.39 4.44
CA ARG A 217 -17.99 -3.42 3.52
C ARG A 217 -17.15 -3.60 2.28
N GLU A 218 -16.45 -2.56 1.87
CA GLU A 218 -15.59 -2.56 0.70
C GLU A 218 -14.23 -2.00 1.08
N VAL A 219 -13.16 -2.65 0.62
CA VAL A 219 -11.78 -2.23 0.84
C VAL A 219 -11.01 -2.24 -0.45
N THR A 220 -10.25 -1.18 -0.69
CA THR A 220 -9.22 -1.11 -1.73
C THR A 220 -7.87 -0.96 -1.05
N VAL A 221 -6.89 -1.79 -1.42
CA VAL A 221 -5.47 -1.61 -1.07
C VAL A 221 -4.68 -1.42 -2.36
N ALA A 222 -3.82 -0.40 -2.39
CA ALA A 222 -3.12 0.02 -3.60
C ALA A 222 -1.62 0.26 -3.37
N GLY A 223 -0.87 0.37 -4.47
CA GLY A 223 0.53 0.79 -4.46
C GLY A 223 0.71 2.29 -4.69
N TYR A 224 -0.26 2.98 -5.30
CA TYR A 224 -0.18 4.38 -5.73
C TYR A 224 -0.61 5.40 -4.67
N GLY A 225 -0.04 6.61 -4.77
CA GLY A 225 -0.41 7.78 -3.96
C GLY A 225 -1.27 8.79 -4.74
N TYR A 226 -1.66 9.90 -4.10
CA TYR A 226 -2.49 10.96 -4.69
C TYR A 226 -1.64 12.06 -5.37
N GLY A 227 -0.63 11.67 -6.17
CA GLY A 227 0.25 12.59 -6.91
C GLY A 227 0.03 12.57 -8.41
N GLN A 228 0.53 13.59 -9.11
CA GLN A 228 0.45 13.70 -10.59
C GLN A 228 1.14 12.56 -11.33
N ASN A 229 2.17 11.96 -10.74
CA ASN A 229 2.95 10.88 -11.37
C ASN A 229 2.08 9.71 -11.84
N TRP A 230 0.92 9.51 -11.22
CA TRP A 230 -0.01 8.43 -11.49
C TRP A 230 -1.01 8.73 -12.61
N LEU A 231 -1.05 9.97 -13.09
CA LEU A 231 -1.96 10.40 -14.15
C LEU A 231 -1.34 10.24 -15.53
N PRO A 232 -2.16 9.99 -16.58
CA PRO A 232 -1.69 9.97 -17.96
C PRO A 232 -1.08 11.30 -18.43
N SER A 233 -1.50 12.42 -17.84
CA SER A 233 -0.96 13.76 -18.09
C SER A 233 0.37 14.04 -17.35
N GLY A 234 0.70 13.24 -16.34
CA GLY A 234 1.91 13.39 -15.52
C GLY A 234 2.99 12.37 -15.85
N GLY A 235 3.46 11.63 -14.84
CA GLY A 235 4.55 10.66 -14.97
C GLY A 235 4.18 9.35 -15.67
N ARG A 236 2.90 9.09 -15.93
CA ARG A 236 2.36 7.85 -16.52
C ARG A 236 2.82 6.59 -15.79
N VAL A 237 3.02 6.67 -14.49
CA VAL A 237 3.44 5.53 -13.68
C VAL A 237 2.27 4.58 -13.51
N ASN A 238 2.45 3.35 -13.95
CA ASN A 238 1.46 2.30 -13.78
C ASN A 238 1.56 1.65 -12.40
N ASP A 239 0.43 1.54 -11.73
CA ASP A 239 0.30 0.82 -10.47
C ASP A 239 -1.10 0.22 -10.31
N LEU A 240 -1.24 -0.72 -9.38
CA LEU A 240 -2.49 -1.44 -9.15
C LEU A 240 -3.01 -1.24 -7.72
N GLY A 241 -4.34 -1.20 -7.61
CA GLY A 241 -5.08 -1.43 -6.38
C GLY A 241 -6.04 -2.60 -6.57
N LEU A 242 -6.21 -3.41 -5.54
CA LEU A 242 -7.20 -4.49 -5.50
C LEU A 242 -8.36 -4.06 -4.61
N THR A 243 -9.58 -4.17 -5.13
CA THR A 243 -10.82 -3.93 -4.40
C THR A 243 -11.54 -5.23 -4.11
N MET A 244 -11.80 -5.48 -2.84
CA MET A 244 -12.60 -6.60 -2.35
C MET A 244 -13.82 -6.06 -1.59
N ARG A 245 -14.94 -6.76 -1.68
CA ARG A 245 -16.15 -6.51 -0.88
C ARG A 245 -16.39 -7.69 0.05
N GLY A 246 -16.83 -7.40 1.27
CA GLY A 246 -17.15 -8.44 2.25
C GLY A 246 -16.46 -8.23 3.60
N PRO A 247 -16.43 -9.29 4.41
CA PRO A 247 -15.92 -9.24 5.79
C PRO A 247 -14.47 -8.73 5.93
N VAL A 248 -13.61 -8.96 4.95
CA VAL A 248 -12.20 -8.50 4.96
C VAL A 248 -12.08 -6.98 5.16
N ALA A 249 -13.09 -6.19 4.78
CA ALA A 249 -13.14 -4.76 5.03
C ALA A 249 -13.14 -4.41 6.53
N GLN A 250 -13.57 -5.31 7.41
CA GLN A 250 -13.49 -5.12 8.87
C GLN A 250 -12.06 -5.27 9.38
N ASN A 251 -11.25 -6.20 8.84
CA ASN A 251 -9.81 -6.24 9.15
C ASN A 251 -9.11 -4.97 8.69
N ALA A 252 -9.46 -4.45 7.51
CA ALA A 252 -8.91 -3.21 6.99
C ALA A 252 -9.28 -2.00 7.86
N ALA A 253 -10.52 -1.92 8.33
CA ALA A 253 -10.94 -0.89 9.28
C ALA A 253 -10.23 -1.01 10.64
N ALA A 254 -9.91 -2.23 11.09
CA ALA A 254 -9.11 -2.46 12.29
C ALA A 254 -7.67 -1.98 12.11
N ALA A 255 -7.03 -2.29 10.98
CA ALA A 255 -5.69 -1.79 10.65
C ALA A 255 -5.68 -0.26 10.56
N PHE A 256 -6.73 0.34 9.98
CA PHE A 256 -6.89 1.80 9.97
C PHE A 256 -7.00 2.36 11.39
N ALA A 257 -7.78 1.73 12.28
CA ALA A 257 -7.94 2.18 13.66
C ALA A 257 -6.62 2.09 14.45
N ASP A 258 -5.80 1.06 14.20
CA ASP A 258 -4.45 0.94 14.76
C ASP A 258 -3.56 2.12 14.31
N LEU A 259 -3.51 2.43 13.01
CA LEU A 259 -2.78 3.59 12.48
C LEU A 259 -3.29 4.90 13.09
N TRP A 260 -4.61 5.06 13.17
CA TRP A 260 -5.24 6.24 13.73
C TRP A 260 -4.83 6.47 15.18
N SER A 261 -4.78 5.42 16.00
CA SER A 261 -4.38 5.48 17.41
C SER A 261 -2.92 5.92 17.62
N LEU A 262 -2.09 5.76 16.58
CA LEU A 262 -0.66 6.12 16.55
C LEU A 262 -0.41 7.47 15.85
N SER A 263 -1.43 8.31 15.73
CA SER A 263 -1.41 9.55 14.97
C SER A 263 -1.71 10.78 15.83
N ASP A 264 -1.42 11.95 15.27
CA ASP A 264 -1.93 13.22 15.78
C ASP A 264 -3.07 13.69 14.86
N GLU A 265 -4.17 14.12 15.46
CA GLU A 265 -5.39 14.62 14.79
C GLU A 265 -5.41 16.16 14.76
N LEU A 266 -5.82 16.72 13.64
CA LEU A 266 -6.08 18.17 13.49
C LEU A 266 -7.39 18.53 14.14
N SER A 267 -7.36 19.41 15.13
CA SER A 267 -8.53 19.94 15.84
C SER A 267 -8.74 21.41 15.50
N CYS A 268 -9.86 21.71 14.86
CA CYS A 268 -10.26 23.07 14.50
C CYS A 268 -11.48 23.51 15.31
N PRO A 269 -11.50 24.74 15.85
CA PRO A 269 -12.69 25.32 16.46
C PRO A 269 -13.88 25.37 15.47
N ALA A 270 -15.10 25.33 15.98
CA ALA A 270 -16.28 25.49 15.16
C ALA A 270 -16.26 26.86 14.43
N GLY A 271 -16.71 26.87 13.17
CA GLY A 271 -16.75 28.10 12.35
C GLY A 271 -15.38 28.54 11.81
N THR A 272 -14.31 27.73 11.94
CA THR A 272 -13.00 28.02 11.32
C THR A 272 -13.18 28.16 9.81
N GLN A 273 -12.69 29.28 9.25
CA GLN A 273 -12.64 29.51 7.81
C GLN A 273 -11.37 28.89 7.19
N ALA A 274 -11.35 28.69 5.88
CA ALA A 274 -10.20 28.11 5.20
C ALA A 274 -8.89 28.87 5.49
N THR A 275 -8.91 30.19 5.42
CA THR A 275 -7.74 31.05 5.68
C THR A 275 -7.24 31.04 7.13
N GLU A 276 -8.04 30.52 8.06
CA GLU A 276 -7.73 30.48 9.48
C GLU A 276 -7.15 29.14 9.96
N VAL A 277 -7.22 28.08 9.14
CA VAL A 277 -6.85 26.71 9.54
C VAL A 277 -5.47 26.66 10.20
N ARG A 278 -4.46 27.22 9.56
CA ARG A 278 -3.08 27.19 10.06
C ARG A 278 -2.86 27.99 11.35
N GLY A 279 -3.68 29.00 11.61
CA GLY A 279 -3.55 29.86 12.79
C GLY A 279 -4.46 29.44 13.97
N ARG A 280 -5.58 28.77 13.71
CA ARG A 280 -6.58 28.44 14.73
C ARG A 280 -6.64 26.95 15.09
N CYS A 281 -6.26 26.06 14.15
CA CYS A 281 -6.30 24.62 14.41
C CYS A 281 -5.03 24.15 15.14
N THR A 282 -5.19 23.16 15.99
CA THR A 282 -4.12 22.60 16.83
C THR A 282 -4.01 21.08 16.62
N TRP A 283 -2.89 20.50 17.03
CA TRP A 283 -2.62 19.08 16.89
C TRP A 283 -2.65 18.39 18.25
N TRP A 284 -3.40 17.30 18.33
CA TRP A 284 -3.53 16.50 19.54
C TRP A 284 -3.39 15.01 19.20
N PRO A 285 -2.91 14.17 20.15
CA PRO A 285 -3.01 12.72 19.98
C PRO A 285 -4.42 12.33 19.57
N ALA A 286 -4.54 11.54 18.50
CA ALA A 286 -5.84 11.15 17.98
C ALA A 286 -6.64 10.36 19.01
N ALA A 287 -7.92 10.77 19.19
CA ALA A 287 -8.84 10.01 20.01
C ALA A 287 -9.13 8.63 19.37
N PRO A 288 -9.50 7.61 20.17
CA PRO A 288 -9.87 6.31 19.63
C PRO A 288 -10.93 6.45 18.54
N LEU A 289 -10.75 5.69 17.45
CA LEU A 289 -11.67 5.74 16.32
C LEU A 289 -13.03 5.15 16.72
N ILE A 290 -14.06 6.01 16.73
CA ILE A 290 -15.45 5.60 16.92
C ILE A 290 -16.08 5.45 15.55
N ARG A 291 -16.49 4.22 15.21
CA ARG A 291 -17.10 3.88 13.92
C ARG A 291 -18.63 3.81 14.01
N PRO A 292 -19.36 4.30 13.01
CA PRO A 292 -20.82 4.18 12.96
C PRO A 292 -21.27 2.70 13.04
N PRO A 293 -22.40 2.40 13.71
CA PRO A 293 -22.91 1.00 13.79
C PRO A 293 -23.09 0.32 12.44
N LEU A 294 -23.58 1.02 11.40
CA LEU A 294 -23.73 0.48 10.05
C LEU A 294 -22.40 0.04 9.42
N ALA A 295 -21.30 0.72 9.76
CA ALA A 295 -19.97 0.40 9.25
C ALA A 295 -19.30 -0.76 10.01
N ARG A 296 -19.85 -1.18 11.14
CA ARG A 296 -19.34 -2.29 11.97
C ARG A 296 -19.98 -3.64 11.62
N GLY A 297 -21.06 -3.64 10.84
CA GLY A 297 -21.77 -4.83 10.45
C GLY A 297 -20.95 -5.69 9.48
N VAL A 298 -20.93 -7.00 9.72
CA VAL A 298 -20.30 -7.96 8.82
C VAL A 298 -21.30 -8.35 7.73
N VAL A 299 -20.95 -8.13 6.48
CA VAL A 299 -21.80 -8.44 5.31
C VAL A 299 -21.04 -9.39 4.40
N GLN A 300 -21.62 -10.56 4.14
CA GLN A 300 -21.10 -11.47 3.11
C GLN A 300 -21.40 -10.92 1.71
N ALA A 301 -20.44 -11.07 0.80
CA ALA A 301 -20.54 -10.56 -0.56
C ALA A 301 -20.31 -11.66 -1.62
N GLY A 302 -19.75 -12.81 -1.22
CA GLY A 302 -19.44 -13.94 -2.10
C GLY A 302 -18.89 -15.11 -1.31
N ASP A 303 -18.17 -16.00 -1.99
CA ASP A 303 -17.66 -17.25 -1.43
C ASP A 303 -16.12 -17.32 -1.39
N SER A 304 -15.44 -16.28 -1.85
CA SER A 304 -13.98 -16.27 -1.94
C SER A 304 -13.32 -15.98 -0.59
N ALA A 305 -12.12 -16.51 -0.41
CA ALA A 305 -11.27 -16.08 0.69
C ALA A 305 -10.56 -14.76 0.32
N ALA A 306 -10.53 -13.85 1.29
CA ALA A 306 -9.69 -12.65 1.20
C ALA A 306 -9.08 -12.32 2.56
N LEU A 307 -7.82 -11.91 2.56
CA LEU A 307 -7.03 -11.60 3.74
C LEU A 307 -6.42 -10.22 3.61
N LEU A 308 -6.48 -9.42 4.66
CA LEU A 308 -5.66 -8.22 4.77
C LEU A 308 -4.34 -8.61 5.42
N LEU A 309 -3.25 -8.41 4.74
CA LEU A 309 -1.91 -8.50 5.29
C LEU A 309 -1.49 -7.10 5.73
N TYR A 310 -1.20 -6.95 7.02
CA TYR A 310 -0.87 -5.65 7.61
C TYR A 310 0.43 -5.74 8.41
N ARG A 311 1.24 -4.70 8.31
CA ARG A 311 2.43 -4.54 9.14
C ARG A 311 2.72 -3.08 9.48
N ARG A 312 3.43 -2.87 10.57
CA ARG A 312 4.12 -1.65 10.97
C ARG A 312 5.33 -2.01 11.84
N SER A 313 6.12 -1.03 12.22
CA SER A 313 7.19 -1.26 13.19
C SER A 313 6.65 -1.96 14.45
N GLY A 314 7.30 -3.04 14.85
CA GLY A 314 6.89 -3.88 15.98
C GLY A 314 5.72 -4.86 15.71
N TYR A 315 5.14 -4.86 14.51
CA TYR A 315 4.08 -5.80 14.11
C TYR A 315 4.32 -6.31 12.69
N LEU A 316 4.77 -7.55 12.55
CA LEU A 316 5.36 -8.12 11.31
C LEU A 316 4.48 -9.18 10.64
N GLN A 317 3.19 -9.10 10.80
CA GLN A 317 2.26 -10.09 10.28
C GLN A 317 2.33 -10.23 8.76
N ALA A 318 2.39 -9.12 8.00
CA ALA A 318 2.49 -9.17 6.55
C ALA A 318 3.81 -9.79 6.07
N ASP A 319 4.94 -9.55 6.79
CA ASP A 319 6.22 -10.18 6.48
C ASP A 319 6.07 -11.71 6.56
N ALA A 320 5.57 -12.22 7.68
CA ALA A 320 5.39 -13.65 7.92
C ALA A 320 4.40 -14.27 6.91
N ALA A 321 3.31 -13.57 6.58
CA ALA A 321 2.33 -14.05 5.61
C ALA A 321 2.90 -14.16 4.19
N HIS A 322 3.70 -13.17 3.73
CA HIS A 322 4.39 -13.26 2.43
C HIS A 322 5.37 -14.44 2.37
N LEU A 323 6.14 -14.66 3.45
CA LEU A 323 7.05 -15.81 3.51
C LEU A 323 6.30 -17.14 3.50
N ALA A 324 5.15 -17.20 4.18
CA ALA A 324 4.28 -18.39 4.16
C ALA A 324 3.70 -18.67 2.77
N LEU A 325 3.31 -17.62 2.01
CA LEU A 325 2.87 -17.75 0.60
C LEU A 325 3.97 -18.42 -0.24
N PHE A 326 5.22 -17.96 -0.14
CA PHE A 326 6.34 -18.57 -0.88
C PHE A 326 6.63 -19.99 -0.40
N GLY A 327 6.53 -20.24 0.92
CA GLY A 327 6.69 -21.57 1.49
C GLY A 327 5.66 -22.58 1.00
N ALA A 328 4.44 -22.14 0.72
CA ALA A 328 3.34 -22.98 0.25
C ALA A 328 3.29 -23.15 -1.28
N ALA A 329 4.04 -22.36 -2.05
CA ALA A 329 4.08 -22.46 -3.51
C ALA A 329 4.59 -23.85 -3.97
N ARG A 330 3.95 -24.41 -5.02
CA ARG A 330 4.19 -25.76 -5.55
C ARG A 330 4.65 -25.78 -7.00
N ARG A 331 4.27 -24.79 -7.81
CA ARG A 331 4.49 -24.75 -9.25
C ARG A 331 5.18 -23.49 -9.72
N GLN A 332 4.61 -22.32 -9.37
CA GLN A 332 5.06 -21.06 -9.93
C GLN A 332 4.74 -19.88 -8.99
N ILE A 333 5.68 -18.94 -8.95
CA ILE A 333 5.52 -17.62 -8.34
C ILE A 333 5.75 -16.58 -9.43
N ASP A 334 4.77 -15.70 -9.67
CA ASP A 334 4.87 -14.56 -10.58
C ASP A 334 4.85 -13.27 -9.78
N LEU A 335 5.89 -12.46 -9.92
CA LEU A 335 6.08 -11.22 -9.18
C LEU A 335 6.04 -10.01 -10.12
N LEU A 336 5.21 -9.01 -9.79
CA LEU A 336 5.34 -7.64 -10.30
C LEU A 336 5.85 -6.80 -9.12
N GLN A 337 7.12 -6.44 -9.16
CA GLN A 337 7.75 -5.70 -8.07
C GLN A 337 8.56 -4.53 -8.61
N THR A 338 8.14 -3.30 -8.25
CA THR A 338 8.88 -2.11 -8.65
C THR A 338 10.30 -2.11 -8.09
N SER A 339 10.47 -2.62 -6.87
CA SER A 339 11.76 -2.66 -6.18
C SER A 339 12.13 -4.08 -5.79
N LEU A 340 13.34 -4.49 -6.19
CA LEU A 340 14.02 -5.71 -5.79
C LEU A 340 15.39 -5.33 -5.23
N SER A 341 15.43 -4.85 -3.99
CA SER A 341 16.67 -4.38 -3.40
C SER A 341 17.22 -5.36 -2.36
N THR A 342 18.50 -5.20 -2.09
CA THR A 342 19.19 -5.86 -0.99
C THR A 342 19.23 -4.96 0.24
N GLN A 343 20.18 -5.14 1.12
CA GLN A 343 20.40 -4.30 2.28
C GLN A 343 20.96 -2.93 1.88
N LEU A 344 20.72 -1.91 2.70
CA LEU A 344 21.11 -0.53 2.42
C LEU A 344 22.62 -0.35 2.15
N ASN A 345 23.45 -1.04 2.91
CA ASN A 345 24.90 -0.99 2.75
C ASN A 345 25.41 -1.62 1.44
N CYS A 346 24.66 -2.53 0.84
CA CYS A 346 24.95 -3.05 -0.51
C CYS A 346 24.65 -2.03 -1.61
N LEU A 347 23.59 -1.21 -1.42
CA LEU A 347 23.21 -0.17 -2.39
C LEU A 347 24.24 0.95 -2.51
N ALA A 348 24.88 1.29 -1.38
CA ALA A 348 25.85 2.38 -1.32
C ALA A 348 27.19 2.05 -2.03
N LEU A 349 27.40 0.80 -2.42
CA LEU A 349 28.70 0.29 -2.87
C LEU A 349 28.69 -0.22 -4.32
N GLU A 350 27.64 0.05 -5.10
CA GLU A 350 27.75 -0.14 -6.55
C GLU A 350 28.87 0.78 -7.13
N PRO A 351 29.80 0.25 -7.89
CA PRO A 351 29.75 -0.94 -8.76
C PRO A 351 30.43 -2.21 -8.21
N TRP A 352 30.54 -2.38 -6.91
CA TRP A 352 31.31 -3.46 -6.28
C TRP A 352 30.45 -4.56 -5.67
N PRO A 353 29.80 -5.44 -6.49
CA PRO A 353 28.91 -6.48 -5.97
C PRO A 353 29.62 -7.49 -5.05
N ASP A 354 30.96 -7.56 -5.08
CA ASP A 354 31.73 -8.45 -4.21
C ASP A 354 31.73 -8.04 -2.74
N ILE A 355 31.44 -6.77 -2.42
CA ILE A 355 31.33 -6.29 -1.03
C ILE A 355 30.07 -6.86 -0.35
N CYS A 356 29.03 -7.17 -1.12
CA CYS A 356 27.83 -7.83 -0.63
C CYS A 356 27.98 -9.35 -0.48
N ARG A 357 29.14 -9.89 -0.86
CA ARG A 357 29.44 -11.32 -0.73
C ARG A 357 29.53 -11.69 0.74
N GLY A 358 28.74 -12.69 1.14
CA GLY A 358 28.69 -13.14 2.54
C GLY A 358 27.73 -12.38 3.45
N MET A 359 27.05 -11.33 2.95
CA MET A 359 25.95 -10.73 3.69
C MET A 359 24.70 -11.63 3.66
N PRO A 360 23.90 -11.68 4.75
CA PRO A 360 22.64 -12.40 4.76
C PRO A 360 21.73 -11.91 3.64
N LEU A 361 21.11 -12.81 2.90
CA LEU A 361 20.11 -12.48 1.91
C LEU A 361 18.88 -11.89 2.59
N PRO A 362 18.18 -10.92 1.96
CA PRO A 362 16.87 -10.51 2.41
C PRO A 362 15.92 -11.70 2.56
N PRO A 363 15.02 -11.72 3.55
CA PRO A 363 14.16 -12.86 3.83
C PRO A 363 13.31 -13.27 2.62
N TYR A 364 12.85 -12.32 1.81
CA TYR A 364 12.11 -12.60 0.58
C TYR A 364 12.98 -13.28 -0.50
N PHE A 365 14.28 -12.99 -0.61
CA PHE A 365 15.17 -13.69 -1.54
C PHE A 365 15.44 -15.12 -1.07
N SER A 366 15.69 -15.31 0.23
CA SER A 366 15.87 -16.64 0.79
C SER A 366 14.64 -17.51 0.56
N ALA A 367 13.43 -16.97 0.80
CA ALA A 367 12.18 -17.70 0.60
C ALA A 367 11.91 -18.05 -0.88
N LEU A 368 12.27 -17.18 -1.83
CA LEU A 368 12.20 -17.48 -3.26
C LEU A 368 13.19 -18.58 -3.66
N LEU A 369 14.41 -18.53 -3.14
CA LEU A 369 15.42 -19.57 -3.40
C LEU A 369 14.99 -20.91 -2.81
N ASP A 370 14.40 -20.93 -1.64
CA ASP A 370 13.87 -22.14 -0.99
C ASP A 370 12.67 -22.71 -1.77
N ALA A 371 11.80 -21.84 -2.33
CA ALA A 371 10.74 -22.27 -3.24
C ALA A 371 11.32 -22.90 -4.52
N MET A 372 12.32 -22.27 -5.14
CA MET A 372 13.02 -22.85 -6.28
C MET A 372 13.71 -24.18 -5.94
N GLY A 373 14.28 -24.33 -4.74
CA GLY A 373 14.83 -25.59 -4.24
C GLY A 373 13.80 -26.74 -4.18
N ARG A 374 12.50 -26.41 -4.11
CA ARG A 374 11.40 -27.37 -4.22
C ARG A 374 10.92 -27.59 -5.68
N GLY A 375 11.55 -26.95 -6.65
CA GLY A 375 11.19 -27.03 -8.07
C GLY A 375 10.19 -25.95 -8.53
N VAL A 376 9.89 -24.96 -7.71
CA VAL A 376 8.96 -23.86 -8.06
C VAL A 376 9.64 -22.91 -9.04
N ARG A 377 8.98 -22.60 -10.17
CA ARG A 377 9.42 -21.59 -11.11
C ARG A 377 9.14 -20.19 -10.59
N VAL A 378 10.11 -19.28 -10.68
CA VAL A 378 9.96 -17.87 -10.29
C VAL A 378 10.13 -16.97 -11.51
N ARG A 379 9.10 -16.21 -11.85
CA ARG A 379 9.13 -15.18 -12.89
C ARG A 379 8.97 -13.80 -12.23
N VAL A 380 9.82 -12.86 -12.59
CA VAL A 380 9.83 -11.52 -12.00
C VAL A 380 9.76 -10.45 -13.08
N LEU A 381 8.76 -9.58 -13.00
CA LEU A 381 8.70 -8.30 -13.71
C LEU A 381 9.12 -7.20 -12.75
N THR A 382 10.12 -6.42 -13.11
CA THR A 382 10.58 -5.28 -12.30
C THR A 382 10.90 -4.08 -13.17
N MET A 383 11.09 -2.92 -12.56
CA MET A 383 11.41 -1.69 -13.30
C MET A 383 12.88 -1.65 -13.69
N GLY A 384 13.15 -1.32 -14.97
CA GLY A 384 14.50 -1.25 -15.56
C GLY A 384 15.06 0.17 -15.71
N GLY A 385 14.42 1.20 -15.12
CA GLY A 385 14.80 2.61 -15.29
C GLY A 385 16.13 3.03 -14.67
N LYS A 386 16.55 4.30 -14.90
CA LYS A 386 17.89 4.78 -14.49
C LYS A 386 18.10 4.87 -12.98
N VAL A 387 17.09 5.21 -12.19
CA VAL A 387 17.22 5.42 -10.72
C VAL A 387 16.87 4.14 -9.96
N GLU A 388 15.63 3.66 -10.05
CA GLU A 388 15.23 2.39 -9.44
C GLU A 388 15.95 1.19 -10.09
N GLY A 389 16.34 1.34 -11.37
CA GLY A 389 17.13 0.37 -12.08
C GLY A 389 18.49 0.07 -11.45
N LEU A 390 19.11 1.02 -10.74
CA LEU A 390 20.37 0.77 -10.04
C LEU A 390 20.16 -0.18 -8.86
N GLN A 391 19.18 0.08 -8.00
CA GLN A 391 18.86 -0.80 -6.89
C GLN A 391 18.41 -2.18 -7.34
N ASN A 392 17.56 -2.24 -8.38
CA ASN A 392 17.08 -3.49 -8.94
C ASN A 392 18.20 -4.30 -9.59
N ARG A 393 19.20 -3.63 -10.24
CA ARG A 393 20.36 -4.33 -10.81
C ARG A 393 21.12 -5.11 -9.75
N THR A 394 21.47 -4.48 -8.65
CA THR A 394 22.18 -5.13 -7.54
C THR A 394 21.33 -6.27 -6.96
N GLY A 395 20.06 -6.03 -6.71
CA GLY A 395 19.15 -7.06 -6.20
C GLY A 395 19.02 -8.25 -7.13
N VAL A 396 18.79 -8.02 -8.42
CA VAL A 396 18.69 -9.09 -9.43
C VAL A 396 20.00 -9.83 -9.60
N LEU A 397 21.15 -9.13 -9.59
CA LEU A 397 22.46 -9.75 -9.67
C LEU A 397 22.70 -10.71 -8.51
N ILE A 398 22.42 -10.27 -7.29
CA ILE A 398 22.59 -11.08 -6.08
C ILE A 398 21.64 -12.28 -6.08
N LEU A 399 20.36 -12.08 -6.44
CA LEU A 399 19.41 -13.18 -6.54
C LEU A 399 19.81 -14.22 -7.58
N ARG A 400 20.23 -13.78 -8.78
CA ARG A 400 20.71 -14.67 -9.85
C ARG A 400 21.95 -15.45 -9.44
N ARG A 401 22.91 -14.78 -8.78
CA ARG A 401 24.12 -15.43 -8.29
C ARG A 401 23.80 -16.50 -7.24
N ALA A 402 22.97 -16.17 -6.25
CA ALA A 402 22.55 -17.12 -5.23
C ALA A 402 21.78 -18.32 -5.83
N ALA A 403 20.95 -18.08 -6.86
CA ALA A 403 20.28 -19.15 -7.59
C ALA A 403 21.30 -20.03 -8.37
N GLN A 404 22.31 -19.43 -8.99
CA GLN A 404 23.36 -20.16 -9.70
C GLN A 404 24.21 -21.01 -8.76
N GLU A 405 24.63 -20.47 -7.62
CA GLU A 405 25.42 -21.18 -6.60
C GLU A 405 24.67 -22.38 -6.03
N ARG A 406 23.32 -22.35 -6.02
CA ARG A 406 22.44 -23.44 -5.60
C ARG A 406 22.02 -24.37 -6.76
N GLY A 407 22.48 -24.16 -8.00
CA GLY A 407 22.06 -24.92 -9.19
C GLY A 407 20.62 -24.63 -9.65
N LEU A 408 19.99 -23.54 -9.20
CA LEU A 408 18.57 -23.20 -9.40
C LEU A 408 18.34 -22.15 -10.50
N ALA A 409 19.40 -21.71 -11.22
CA ALA A 409 19.29 -20.60 -12.18
C ALA A 409 18.26 -20.85 -13.29
N HIS A 410 18.01 -22.11 -13.68
CA HIS A 410 17.02 -22.49 -14.68
C HIS A 410 15.55 -22.30 -14.26
N LEU A 411 15.29 -22.08 -12.97
CA LEU A 411 13.96 -21.82 -12.40
C LEU A 411 13.68 -20.33 -12.22
N LEU A 412 14.68 -19.44 -12.42
CA LEU A 412 14.55 -18.00 -12.24
C LEU A 412 14.58 -17.28 -13.58
N ASP A 413 13.52 -16.53 -13.89
CA ASP A 413 13.50 -15.61 -15.02
C ASP A 413 13.13 -14.21 -14.55
N VAL A 414 13.94 -13.20 -14.89
CA VAL A 414 13.74 -11.80 -14.50
C VAL A 414 13.75 -10.93 -15.74
N ARG A 415 12.68 -10.14 -15.90
CA ARG A 415 12.50 -9.21 -17.02
C ARG A 415 12.26 -7.80 -16.52
N ALA A 416 12.68 -6.82 -17.30
CA ALA A 416 12.41 -5.41 -17.08
C ALA A 416 11.19 -4.96 -17.88
N THR A 417 10.27 -4.21 -17.27
CA THR A 417 9.17 -3.57 -18.01
C THR A 417 9.69 -2.49 -18.93
N THR A 418 8.98 -2.27 -20.05
CA THR A 418 9.29 -1.20 -21.04
C THR A 418 8.54 0.10 -20.74
N TYR A 419 7.79 0.15 -19.65
CA TYR A 419 7.02 1.31 -19.19
C TYR A 419 7.27 1.55 -17.68
N PRO A 420 7.02 2.76 -17.16
CA PRO A 420 7.17 3.06 -15.75
C PRO A 420 6.17 2.23 -14.92
N MET A 421 6.64 1.24 -14.17
CA MET A 421 5.83 0.36 -13.33
C MET A 421 6.16 0.58 -11.86
N HIS A 422 5.13 0.75 -11.04
CA HIS A 422 5.29 0.85 -9.59
C HIS A 422 4.48 -0.23 -8.83
N THR A 423 3.93 -1.18 -9.55
CA THR A 423 3.10 -2.26 -9.02
C THR A 423 3.86 -3.16 -8.04
N LYS A 424 3.16 -3.57 -6.97
CA LYS A 424 3.56 -4.62 -6.04
C LYS A 424 2.46 -5.66 -6.01
N ALA A 425 2.61 -6.67 -6.83
CA ALA A 425 1.64 -7.75 -6.95
C ALA A 425 2.33 -9.12 -7.06
N LEU A 426 1.60 -10.14 -6.69
CA LEU A 426 2.08 -11.52 -6.60
C LEU A 426 0.97 -12.48 -7.03
N LEU A 427 1.34 -13.47 -7.81
CA LEU A 427 0.53 -14.66 -8.09
C LEU A 427 1.28 -15.91 -7.60
N VAL A 428 0.57 -16.79 -6.94
CA VAL A 428 1.10 -18.11 -6.52
C VAL A 428 0.25 -19.20 -7.15
N ASP A 429 0.91 -20.06 -7.92
CA ASP A 429 0.35 -21.23 -8.58
C ASP A 429 -0.85 -20.97 -9.53
N GLY A 430 -1.14 -19.69 -9.85
CA GLY A 430 -2.37 -19.30 -10.55
C GLY A 430 -3.63 -19.51 -9.72
N GLU A 431 -3.52 -19.61 -8.41
CA GLU A 431 -4.57 -19.91 -7.45
C GLU A 431 -4.75 -18.82 -6.38
N ALA A 432 -3.77 -17.97 -6.19
CA ALA A 432 -3.78 -16.86 -5.24
C ALA A 432 -3.22 -15.58 -5.88
N ALA A 433 -3.88 -14.45 -5.64
CA ALA A 433 -3.48 -13.12 -6.10
C ALA A 433 -3.34 -12.17 -4.91
N LEU A 434 -2.25 -11.39 -4.91
CA LEU A 434 -1.98 -10.38 -3.90
C LEU A 434 -1.63 -9.06 -4.58
N THR A 435 -2.12 -7.95 -4.01
CA THR A 435 -1.75 -6.59 -4.44
C THR A 435 -1.71 -5.67 -3.21
N GLY A 436 -0.72 -4.77 -3.17
CA GLY A 436 -0.59 -3.85 -2.05
C GLY A 436 0.53 -2.83 -2.18
N SER A 437 0.97 -2.32 -1.04
CA SER A 437 2.00 -1.29 -0.96
C SER A 437 3.40 -1.82 -0.71
N MET A 438 3.57 -3.09 -0.29
CA MET A 438 4.80 -3.67 0.22
C MET A 438 5.82 -3.96 -0.89
N ASN A 439 6.91 -3.20 -0.88
CA ASN A 439 8.05 -3.42 -1.77
C ASN A 439 8.94 -4.57 -1.29
N PHE A 440 9.64 -5.24 -2.23
CA PHE A 440 10.77 -6.09 -1.90
C PHE A 440 12.04 -5.24 -1.76
N HIS A 441 11.99 -4.41 -0.73
CA HIS A 441 12.98 -3.40 -0.41
C HIS A 441 13.30 -3.43 1.08
N PHE A 442 14.54 -3.23 1.46
CA PHE A 442 14.99 -3.28 2.85
C PHE A 442 14.15 -2.40 3.80
N SER A 443 13.61 -1.27 3.32
CA SER A 443 12.79 -0.38 4.14
C SER A 443 11.36 -0.88 4.39
N ALA A 444 10.90 -1.91 3.68
CA ALA A 444 9.54 -2.43 3.80
C ALA A 444 9.46 -3.72 4.65
N TRP A 445 10.58 -4.22 5.17
CA TRP A 445 10.68 -5.51 5.88
C TRP A 445 11.38 -5.37 7.22
N GLY A 446 11.09 -6.32 8.13
CA GLY A 446 11.73 -6.41 9.44
C GLY A 446 11.23 -5.36 10.44
N GLN A 447 11.83 -5.35 11.64
CA GLN A 447 11.36 -4.56 12.78
C GLN A 447 11.31 -3.05 12.51
N ALA A 448 12.28 -2.53 11.76
CA ALA A 448 12.37 -1.11 11.40
C ALA A 448 11.72 -0.78 10.05
N GLY A 449 10.94 -1.70 9.47
CA GLY A 449 10.30 -1.46 8.17
C GLY A 449 9.06 -0.58 8.27
N LEU A 450 8.71 0.04 7.14
CA LEU A 450 7.55 0.91 6.95
C LEU A 450 6.23 0.22 7.34
N GLY A 451 5.19 1.00 7.63
CA GLY A 451 3.82 0.49 7.64
C GLY A 451 3.40 0.11 6.22
N GLU A 452 2.92 -1.12 6.02
CA GLU A 452 2.51 -1.64 4.72
C GLU A 452 1.22 -2.44 4.83
N ALA A 453 0.47 -2.52 3.74
CA ALA A 453 -0.71 -3.39 3.63
C ALA A 453 -0.81 -4.03 2.25
N ALA A 454 -1.40 -5.23 2.20
CA ALA A 454 -1.75 -5.91 0.97
C ALA A 454 -3.06 -6.69 1.12
N LEU A 455 -3.80 -6.86 0.04
CA LEU A 455 -4.92 -7.77 -0.05
C LEU A 455 -4.50 -9.03 -0.80
N LEU A 456 -4.74 -10.18 -0.17
CA LEU A 456 -4.57 -11.51 -0.74
C LEU A 456 -5.95 -12.14 -0.95
N THR A 457 -6.17 -12.81 -2.09
CA THR A 457 -7.42 -13.52 -2.36
C THR A 457 -7.21 -14.75 -3.26
N ASP A 458 -8.10 -15.73 -3.14
CA ASP A 458 -8.26 -16.85 -4.08
C ASP A 458 -9.43 -16.64 -5.06
N ASP A 459 -10.03 -15.46 -5.07
CA ASP A 459 -11.13 -15.17 -5.99
C ASP A 459 -10.69 -15.42 -7.45
N PRO A 460 -11.40 -16.33 -8.16
CA PRO A 460 -10.95 -16.75 -9.50
C PRO A 460 -11.03 -15.62 -10.53
N LEU A 461 -11.86 -14.59 -10.32
CA LEU A 461 -11.88 -13.41 -11.22
C LEU A 461 -10.66 -12.54 -11.00
N ALA A 462 -10.31 -12.30 -9.73
CA ALA A 462 -9.10 -11.53 -9.37
C ALA A 462 -7.84 -12.23 -9.87
N VAL A 463 -7.71 -13.54 -9.61
CA VAL A 463 -6.56 -14.35 -10.03
C VAL A 463 -6.43 -14.34 -11.55
N ARG A 464 -7.51 -14.61 -12.30
CA ARG A 464 -7.47 -14.61 -13.76
C ARG A 464 -7.16 -13.23 -14.35
N TRP A 465 -7.67 -12.15 -13.75
CA TRP A 465 -7.36 -10.80 -14.21
C TRP A 465 -5.88 -10.49 -14.06
N LEU A 466 -5.31 -10.73 -12.87
CA LEU A 466 -3.90 -10.45 -12.60
C LEU A 466 -2.97 -11.35 -13.44
N GLN A 467 -3.35 -12.62 -13.65
CA GLN A 467 -2.59 -13.53 -14.50
C GLN A 467 -2.54 -13.05 -15.96
N ARG A 468 -3.71 -12.68 -16.55
CA ARG A 468 -3.73 -12.12 -17.91
C ARG A 468 -2.89 -10.85 -18.01
N ARG A 469 -2.96 -9.99 -17.00
CA ARG A 469 -2.18 -8.75 -16.93
C ARG A 469 -0.67 -9.06 -16.88
N PHE A 470 -0.26 -9.97 -16.02
CA PHE A 470 1.13 -10.42 -15.92
C PHE A 470 1.63 -11.00 -17.25
N ASP A 471 0.88 -11.94 -17.85
CA ASP A 471 1.29 -12.61 -19.07
C ASP A 471 1.37 -11.64 -20.27
N ALA A 472 0.48 -10.67 -20.36
CA ALA A 472 0.53 -9.62 -21.37
C ALA A 472 1.78 -8.73 -21.22
N ASP A 473 2.17 -8.36 -20.01
CA ASP A 473 3.39 -7.61 -19.75
C ASP A 473 4.63 -8.48 -20.02
N TRP A 474 4.57 -9.72 -19.61
CA TRP A 474 5.66 -10.68 -19.81
C TRP A 474 5.99 -10.87 -21.30
N GLN A 475 4.98 -11.02 -22.11
CA GLN A 475 5.14 -11.33 -23.55
C GLN A 475 5.45 -10.08 -24.38
N ALA A 476 4.71 -8.99 -24.17
CA ALA A 476 4.70 -7.86 -25.11
C ALA A 476 5.35 -6.57 -24.56
N ARG A 477 5.45 -6.40 -23.23
CA ARG A 477 5.88 -5.14 -22.62
C ARG A 477 7.03 -5.30 -21.61
N SER A 478 7.85 -6.31 -21.83
CA SER A 478 9.06 -6.52 -21.06
C SER A 478 10.21 -7.03 -21.93
N ARG A 479 11.41 -6.89 -21.42
CA ARG A 479 12.66 -7.40 -22.01
C ARG A 479 13.50 -8.11 -20.96
N PRO A 480 14.42 -9.03 -21.34
CA PRO A 480 15.33 -9.64 -20.39
C PRO A 480 16.01 -8.57 -19.51
N PHE A 481 16.08 -8.79 -18.22
CA PHE A 481 16.73 -7.84 -17.32
C PHE A 481 18.25 -7.92 -17.46
N VAL A 482 18.88 -6.82 -17.89
CA VAL A 482 20.34 -6.74 -18.11
C VAL A 482 21.00 -6.21 -16.84
N THR A 483 21.94 -6.99 -16.28
CA THR A 483 22.68 -6.62 -15.07
C THR A 483 24.05 -5.99 -15.37
N ASN A 484 24.57 -6.12 -16.60
CA ASN A 484 25.87 -5.56 -16.98
C ASN A 484 25.73 -4.13 -17.52
N PRO A 485 26.31 -3.10 -16.86
CA PRO A 485 26.21 -1.72 -17.32
C PRO A 485 26.87 -1.43 -18.67
N GLY A 486 27.86 -2.26 -19.11
CA GLY A 486 28.52 -2.11 -20.40
C GLY A 486 27.67 -2.47 -21.62
N ALA A 487 26.58 -3.24 -21.44
CA ALA A 487 25.67 -3.63 -22.51
C ALA A 487 24.48 -2.67 -22.71
N ALA A 488 24.28 -1.69 -21.81
CA ALA A 488 23.15 -0.77 -21.83
C ALA A 488 23.39 0.54 -22.62
N ASN A 489 24.58 0.72 -23.20
CA ASN A 489 24.95 1.97 -23.92
C ASN A 489 24.76 1.87 -25.45
N LEU A 490 24.02 0.90 -25.96
CA LEU A 490 23.86 0.70 -27.41
C LEU A 490 22.39 0.71 -27.89
N GLU A 491 21.43 1.28 -27.11
CA GLU A 491 20.10 1.59 -27.67
C GLU A 491 19.51 2.85 -27.03
#